data_a248cfc5fcd02e4b81b1b80379eaf566
#
_entry.id   a248cfc5fcd02e4b81b1b80379eaf566
#
_cell.length_a   1.000
_cell.length_b   1.000
_cell.length_c   1.000
_cell.angle_alpha   90.00
_cell.angle_beta   90.00
_cell.angle_gamma   90.00
#
_symmetry.space_group_name_H-M   'P 1'
#
loop_
_entity.id
_entity.type
_entity.pdbx_description
1 polymer ?
#
loop_
_entity_poly.entity_id
_entity_poly.type
_entity_poly.pdbx_seq_one_letter_code
_entity_poly.pdbx_strand_id
1 'polypeptide(L)'
;MLALAEALRQRKAGARSQEVEVAEGSLARRIRAHLEQAAVDVTLTDNHYTMISVRRVARERRYEVRLHHMFADADPVITRALARYIGDNDRDASRVLGDFIDGNAEVVRGRRSRAGRSPTTLLITSGDVHDLRAIYDDLNQRYFGGAIE
;
A
#
# COMPACT_ATOMS: atom_id res chain seq x y z
N MET A 1 -24.40 -23.96 -16.08
CA MET A 1 -23.83 -23.92 -14.73
C MET A 1 -22.57 -23.04 -14.63
N LEU A 2 -21.62 -23.17 -15.52
CA LEU A 2 -20.39 -22.33 -15.55
C LEU A 2 -20.67 -20.84 -15.75
N ALA A 3 -21.57 -20.46 -16.67
CA ALA A 3 -21.91 -19.07 -16.96
C ALA A 3 -22.54 -18.32 -15.78
N LEU A 4 -23.33 -18.99 -14.94
CA LEU A 4 -23.96 -18.38 -13.77
C LEU A 4 -22.92 -18.08 -12.66
N ALA A 5 -21.95 -18.97 -12.49
CA ALA A 5 -20.86 -18.78 -11.53
C ALA A 5 -19.93 -17.64 -11.95
N GLU A 6 -19.71 -17.47 -13.24
CA GLU A 6 -18.90 -16.39 -13.82
C GLU A 6 -19.59 -15.03 -13.70
N ALA A 7 -20.90 -14.99 -13.99
CA ALA A 7 -21.70 -13.77 -13.79
C ALA A 7 -21.77 -13.33 -12.33
N LEU A 8 -21.87 -14.27 -11.38
CA LEU A 8 -21.82 -13.98 -9.95
C LEU A 8 -20.44 -13.47 -9.49
N ARG A 9 -19.36 -13.99 -10.04
CA ARG A 9 -17.99 -13.52 -9.77
C ARG A 9 -17.78 -12.09 -10.30
N GLN A 10 -18.25 -11.81 -11.51
CA GLN A 10 -18.16 -10.47 -12.11
C GLN A 10 -18.99 -9.44 -11.35
N ARG A 11 -20.22 -9.78 -10.92
CA ARG A 11 -21.04 -8.91 -10.06
C ARG A 11 -20.39 -8.64 -8.71
N LYS A 12 -19.79 -9.64 -8.10
CA LYS A 12 -19.08 -9.51 -6.81
C LYS A 12 -17.81 -8.67 -6.93
N ALA A 13 -17.07 -8.79 -8.04
CA ALA A 13 -15.91 -7.97 -8.34
C ALA A 13 -16.31 -6.51 -8.60
N GLY A 14 -17.39 -6.25 -9.35
CA GLY A 14 -17.90 -4.90 -9.60
C GLY A 14 -18.39 -4.21 -8.32
N ALA A 15 -19.14 -4.91 -7.46
CA ALA A 15 -19.60 -4.37 -6.18
C ALA A 15 -18.41 -4.00 -5.26
N ARG A 16 -17.39 -4.86 -5.19
CA ARG A 16 -16.19 -4.61 -4.39
C ARG A 16 -15.39 -3.42 -4.91
N SER A 17 -15.32 -3.23 -6.22
CA SER A 17 -14.66 -2.07 -6.83
C SER A 17 -15.39 -0.77 -6.50
N GLN A 18 -16.73 -0.77 -6.51
CA GLN A 18 -17.53 0.39 -6.13
C GLN A 18 -17.39 0.73 -4.65
N GLU A 19 -17.37 -0.26 -3.75
CA GLU A 19 -17.16 -0.05 -2.32
C GLU A 19 -15.80 0.58 -2.04
N VAL A 20 -14.76 0.13 -2.72
CA VAL A 20 -13.40 0.70 -2.60
C VAL A 20 -13.37 2.13 -3.10
N GLU A 21 -13.94 2.43 -4.25
CA GLU A 21 -13.99 3.77 -4.83
C GLU A 21 -14.76 4.76 -3.92
N VAL A 22 -15.86 4.32 -3.31
CA VAL A 22 -16.62 5.12 -2.33
C VAL A 22 -15.78 5.36 -1.07
N ALA A 23 -15.07 4.37 -0.57
CA ALA A 23 -14.21 4.49 0.59
C ALA A 23 -13.03 5.45 0.32
N GLU A 24 -12.39 5.34 -0.83
CA GLU A 24 -11.31 6.23 -1.28
C GLU A 24 -11.80 7.69 -1.36
N GLY A 25 -12.93 7.94 -2.00
CA GLY A 25 -13.52 9.27 -2.11
C GLY A 25 -13.95 9.86 -0.76
N SER A 26 -14.47 9.04 0.14
CA SER A 26 -14.81 9.45 1.50
C SER A 26 -13.57 9.82 2.30
N LEU A 27 -12.54 8.99 2.28
CA LEU A 27 -11.27 9.24 2.98
C LEU A 27 -10.55 10.47 2.42
N ALA A 28 -10.48 10.62 1.09
CA ALA A 28 -9.92 11.80 0.43
C ALA A 28 -10.62 13.09 0.88
N ARG A 29 -11.94 13.08 0.98
CA ARG A 29 -12.74 14.24 1.44
C ARG A 29 -12.42 14.58 2.89
N ARG A 30 -12.31 13.60 3.78
CA ARG A 30 -11.97 13.78 5.19
C ARG A 30 -10.56 14.34 5.37
N ILE A 31 -9.58 13.82 4.62
CA ILE A 31 -8.20 14.33 4.65
C ILE A 31 -8.15 15.77 4.12
N ARG A 32 -8.83 16.04 3.00
CA ARG A 32 -8.87 17.38 2.38
C ARG A 32 -9.45 18.43 3.31
N ALA A 33 -10.41 18.09 4.16
CA ALA A 33 -10.98 19.02 5.13
C ALA A 33 -9.95 19.62 6.11
N HIS A 34 -8.79 19.00 6.26
CA HIS A 34 -7.68 19.43 7.10
C HIS A 34 -6.47 19.95 6.33
N LEU A 35 -6.54 19.99 5.00
CA LEU A 35 -5.48 20.51 4.14
C LEU A 35 -5.93 21.83 3.52
N GLU A 36 -5.11 22.88 3.67
CA GLU A 36 -5.41 24.19 3.09
C GLU A 36 -5.22 24.15 1.57
N GLN A 37 -6.34 24.23 0.83
CA GLN A 37 -6.39 24.41 -0.62
C GLN A 37 -5.58 23.39 -1.47
N ALA A 38 -5.37 22.20 -0.97
CA ALA A 38 -4.72 21.13 -1.72
C ALA A 38 -5.73 20.06 -2.18
N ALA A 39 -5.58 19.58 -3.39
CA ALA A 39 -6.28 18.40 -3.87
C ALA A 39 -5.59 17.13 -3.35
N VAL A 40 -6.37 16.13 -2.98
CA VAL A 40 -5.86 14.83 -2.53
C VAL A 40 -6.57 13.73 -3.26
N ASP A 41 -5.82 12.89 -3.93
CA ASP A 41 -6.31 11.62 -4.49
C ASP A 41 -5.81 10.50 -3.63
N VAL A 42 -6.72 9.70 -3.12
CA VAL A 42 -6.43 8.55 -2.29
C VAL A 42 -6.65 7.27 -3.07
N THR A 43 -5.69 6.37 -3.01
CA THR A 43 -5.79 5.01 -3.51
C THR A 43 -5.57 4.04 -2.36
N LEU A 44 -6.52 3.13 -2.14
CA LEU A 44 -6.39 2.08 -1.13
C LEU A 44 -5.66 0.86 -1.70
N THR A 45 -4.71 0.35 -0.95
CA THR A 45 -3.86 -0.78 -1.35
C THR A 45 -3.76 -1.85 -0.28
N ASP A 46 -3.43 -3.06 -0.67
CA ASP A 46 -3.09 -4.17 0.23
C ASP A 46 -1.56 -4.36 0.35
N ASN A 47 -0.78 -3.29 0.21
CA ASN A 47 0.67 -3.37 0.29
C ASN A 47 1.12 -3.63 1.74
N HIS A 48 1.80 -4.76 1.96
CA HIS A 48 2.27 -5.16 3.29
C HIS A 48 3.58 -4.51 3.74
N TYR A 49 4.26 -3.79 2.85
CA TYR A 49 5.56 -3.18 3.14
C TYR A 49 5.47 -1.67 3.32
N THR A 50 4.60 -1.03 2.56
CA THR A 50 4.44 0.42 2.61
C THR A 50 2.97 0.76 2.91
N MET A 51 2.70 1.17 4.14
CA MET A 51 1.34 1.49 4.60
C MET A 51 0.87 2.86 4.13
N ILE A 52 1.80 3.79 3.97
CA ILE A 52 1.55 5.18 3.54
C ILE A 52 2.61 5.55 2.50
N SER A 53 2.16 6.04 1.36
CA SER A 53 3.03 6.64 0.34
C SER A 53 2.40 7.94 -0.14
N VAL A 54 3.18 9.02 -0.13
CA VAL A 54 2.73 10.36 -0.52
C VAL A 54 3.61 10.87 -1.65
N ARG A 55 2.98 11.29 -2.73
CA ARG A 55 3.63 11.94 -3.86
C ARG A 55 3.01 13.32 -4.07
N ARG A 56 3.85 14.35 -4.03
CA ARG A 56 3.42 15.72 -4.36
C ARG A 56 3.56 15.97 -5.85
N VAL A 57 2.49 16.41 -6.49
CA VAL A 57 2.51 16.86 -7.90
C VAL A 57 2.86 18.34 -7.91
N ALA A 58 4.10 18.67 -8.26
CA ALA A 58 4.71 19.97 -8.03
C ALA A 58 3.99 21.17 -8.69
N ARG A 59 3.24 20.96 -9.79
CA ARG A 59 2.55 22.02 -10.54
C ARG A 59 1.11 22.28 -10.09
N GLU A 60 0.51 21.42 -9.26
CA GLU A 60 -0.95 21.40 -9.07
C GLU A 60 -1.30 21.36 -7.59
N ARG A 61 -0.66 21.85 -6.63
CA ARG A 61 -1.05 21.71 -5.19
C ARG A 61 -1.88 20.44 -4.91
N ARG A 62 -1.43 19.31 -5.46
CA ARG A 62 -2.11 18.04 -5.46
C ARG A 62 -1.22 16.98 -4.85
N TYR A 63 -1.79 16.13 -4.04
CA TYR A 63 -1.14 14.97 -3.45
C TYR A 63 -1.77 13.69 -3.94
N GLU A 64 -0.96 12.79 -4.45
CA GLU A 64 -1.34 11.40 -4.71
C GLU A 64 -0.92 10.57 -3.49
N VAL A 65 -1.89 9.98 -2.82
CA VAL A 65 -1.67 9.28 -1.55
C VAL A 65 -2.13 7.83 -1.70
N ARG A 66 -1.23 6.91 -1.46
CA ARG A 66 -1.53 5.48 -1.42
C ARG A 66 -1.52 5.03 0.04
N LEU A 67 -2.62 4.48 0.50
CA LEU A 67 -2.83 4.05 1.87
C LEU A 67 -3.20 2.57 1.92
N HIS A 68 -2.74 1.87 2.95
CA HIS A 68 -3.24 0.54 3.21
C HIS A 68 -4.72 0.57 3.59
N HIS A 69 -5.47 -0.48 3.27
CA HIS A 69 -6.93 -0.59 3.54
C HIS A 69 -7.31 -0.36 5.01
N MET A 70 -6.39 -0.55 5.96
CA MET A 70 -6.64 -0.28 7.37
C MET A 70 -7.07 1.17 7.66
N PHE A 71 -6.74 2.11 6.77
CA PHE A 71 -7.09 3.52 6.92
C PHE A 71 -8.48 3.87 6.37
N ALA A 72 -9.18 2.95 5.70
CA ALA A 72 -10.48 3.22 5.08
C ALA A 72 -11.49 3.79 6.09
N ASP A 73 -11.55 3.18 7.29
CA ASP A 73 -12.44 3.56 8.37
C ASP A 73 -11.71 4.30 9.51
N ALA A 74 -10.57 4.93 9.20
CA ALA A 74 -9.79 5.67 10.18
C ALA A 74 -10.64 6.75 10.88
N ASP A 75 -10.46 6.87 12.19
CA ASP A 75 -11.14 7.87 13.00
C ASP A 75 -10.67 9.31 12.66
N PRO A 76 -11.34 10.36 13.20
CA PRO A 76 -10.97 11.74 12.93
C PRO A 76 -9.56 12.12 13.41
N VAL A 77 -9.03 11.46 14.46
CA VAL A 77 -7.67 11.71 14.98
C VAL A 77 -6.64 11.25 13.97
N ILE A 78 -6.81 10.03 13.46
CA ILE A 78 -5.93 9.44 12.44
C ILE A 78 -6.05 10.19 11.11
N THR A 79 -7.27 10.58 10.72
CA THR A 79 -7.48 11.36 9.49
C THR A 79 -6.78 12.73 9.55
N ARG A 80 -6.82 13.39 10.71
CA ARG A 80 -6.08 14.65 10.95
C ARG A 80 -4.57 14.44 10.94
N ALA A 81 -4.09 13.35 11.54
CA ALA A 81 -2.68 13.01 11.51
C ALA A 81 -2.21 12.73 10.07
N LEU A 82 -3.00 12.02 9.24
CA LEU A 82 -2.72 11.86 7.82
C LEU A 82 -2.58 13.21 7.11
N ALA A 83 -3.50 14.13 7.31
CA ALA A 83 -3.44 15.44 6.69
C ALA A 83 -2.17 16.23 7.08
N ARG A 84 -1.81 16.26 8.37
CA ARG A 84 -0.57 16.90 8.87
C ARG A 84 0.69 16.24 8.32
N TYR A 85 0.68 14.93 8.22
CA TYR A 85 1.79 14.18 7.63
C TYR A 85 1.94 14.48 6.13
N ILE A 86 0.82 14.51 5.38
CA ILE A 86 0.80 14.78 3.93
C ILE A 86 1.22 16.22 3.62
N GLY A 87 0.71 17.20 4.37
CA GLY A 87 0.97 18.61 4.14
C GLY A 87 2.35 19.07 4.60
N ASP A 88 2.70 18.74 5.85
CA ASP A 88 3.82 19.33 6.57
C ASP A 88 4.93 18.32 6.92
N ASN A 89 4.75 17.04 6.61
CA ASN A 89 5.63 15.95 7.06
C ASN A 89 5.87 15.99 8.59
N ASP A 90 4.81 16.26 9.32
CA ASP A 90 4.83 16.46 10.76
C ASP A 90 5.28 15.21 11.51
N ARG A 91 6.25 15.38 12.43
CA ARG A 91 6.85 14.26 13.19
C ARG A 91 5.89 13.65 14.22
N ASP A 92 5.07 14.49 14.88
CA ASP A 92 4.09 14.00 15.87
C ASP A 92 2.96 13.26 15.17
N ALA A 93 2.51 13.76 14.02
CA ALA A 93 1.58 13.04 13.14
C ALA A 93 2.17 11.70 12.68
N SER A 94 3.43 11.68 12.28
CA SER A 94 4.12 10.42 11.89
C SER A 94 4.15 9.40 13.04
N ARG A 95 4.37 9.84 14.29
CA ARG A 95 4.33 8.97 15.47
C ARG A 95 2.94 8.39 15.71
N VAL A 96 1.90 9.23 15.68
CA VAL A 96 0.50 8.79 15.82
C VAL A 96 0.12 7.77 14.75
N LEU A 97 0.55 7.98 13.51
CA LEU A 97 0.32 7.04 12.41
C LEU A 97 1.10 5.74 12.60
N GLY A 98 2.33 5.81 13.11
CA GLY A 98 3.12 4.64 13.47
C GLY A 98 2.43 3.77 14.52
N ASP A 99 1.98 4.37 15.62
CA ASP A 99 1.25 3.67 16.68
C ASP A 99 -0.05 3.04 16.17
N PHE A 100 -0.76 3.71 15.27
CA PHE A 100 -1.95 3.16 14.61
C PHE A 100 -1.62 1.96 13.72
N ILE A 101 -0.55 2.03 12.94
CA ILE A 101 -0.10 0.93 12.08
C ILE A 101 0.32 -0.27 12.93
N ASP A 102 1.07 -0.05 14.00
CA ASP A 102 1.53 -1.10 14.91
C ASP A 102 0.34 -1.78 15.63
N GLY A 103 -0.65 -0.99 16.06
CA GLY A 103 -1.90 -1.52 16.63
C GLY A 103 -2.72 -2.37 15.65
N ASN A 104 -2.58 -2.12 14.35
CA ASN A 104 -3.25 -2.89 13.29
C ASN A 104 -2.36 -3.94 12.62
N ALA A 105 -1.13 -4.15 13.10
CA ALA A 105 -0.16 -5.07 12.50
C ALA A 105 -0.68 -6.51 12.40
N GLU A 106 -1.56 -6.94 13.30
CA GLU A 106 -2.20 -8.26 13.25
C GLU A 106 -3.17 -8.39 12.07
N VAL A 107 -3.87 -7.33 11.70
CA VAL A 107 -4.76 -7.31 10.54
C VAL A 107 -3.94 -7.52 9.26
N VAL A 108 -2.77 -6.89 9.19
CA VAL A 108 -1.82 -7.05 8.08
C VAL A 108 -1.21 -8.46 8.07
N ARG A 109 -0.83 -8.99 9.24
CA ARG A 109 -0.26 -10.34 9.39
C ARG A 109 -1.28 -11.45 9.22
N GLY A 110 -2.51 -11.27 9.69
CA GLY A 110 -3.58 -12.27 9.65
C GLY A 110 -3.99 -12.67 8.22
N ARG A 111 -3.83 -11.78 7.26
CA ARG A 111 -4.00 -12.11 5.83
C ARG A 111 -2.83 -12.95 5.27
N ARG A 112 -1.62 -12.78 5.81
CA ARG A 112 -0.46 -13.63 5.48
C ARG A 112 -0.61 -15.08 5.95
N SER A 113 -1.27 -15.29 7.08
CA SER A 113 -1.47 -16.63 7.65
C SER A 113 -2.51 -17.47 6.90
N ARG A 114 -3.43 -16.83 6.14
CA ARG A 114 -4.44 -17.50 5.31
C ARG A 114 -3.99 -17.74 3.86
N ALA A 115 -3.08 -16.94 3.34
CA ALA A 115 -2.31 -17.29 2.15
C ALA A 115 -1.29 -18.32 2.62
N GLY A 116 -1.64 -19.61 2.49
CA GLY A 116 -0.92 -20.74 3.04
C GLY A 116 0.59 -20.57 2.97
N ARG A 117 1.31 -21.11 3.97
CA ARG A 117 2.75 -21.34 3.89
C ARG A 117 3.00 -21.95 2.51
N SER A 118 3.45 -21.14 1.56
CA SER A 118 3.98 -21.67 0.32
C SER A 118 5.10 -22.60 0.73
N PRO A 119 5.04 -23.88 0.35
CA PRO A 119 6.21 -24.74 0.48
C PRO A 119 7.35 -23.98 -0.20
N THR A 120 8.49 -23.99 0.42
CA THR A 120 9.77 -23.41 -0.02
C THR A 120 9.72 -23.02 -1.49
N THR A 121 9.43 -21.76 -1.79
CA THR A 121 9.39 -21.30 -3.17
C THR A 121 10.82 -21.42 -3.67
N LEU A 122 11.10 -22.44 -4.48
CA LEU A 122 12.34 -22.52 -5.21
C LEU A 122 12.49 -21.21 -5.96
N LEU A 123 13.48 -20.43 -5.57
CA LEU A 123 13.78 -19.15 -6.19
C LEU A 123 14.23 -19.46 -7.63
N ILE A 124 13.32 -19.32 -8.59
CA ILE A 124 13.66 -19.43 -10.01
C ILE A 124 14.38 -18.14 -10.39
N THR A 125 15.70 -18.19 -10.45
CA THR A 125 16.55 -17.04 -10.77
C THR A 125 16.74 -16.85 -12.26
N SER A 126 16.46 -17.89 -13.05
CA SER A 126 16.56 -17.88 -14.50
C SER A 126 15.26 -17.37 -15.12
N GLY A 127 15.30 -16.23 -15.80
CA GLY A 127 14.21 -15.65 -16.58
C GLY A 127 14.49 -15.72 -18.09
N ASP A 128 13.48 -15.42 -18.91
CA ASP A 128 13.60 -15.46 -20.37
C ASP A 128 14.56 -14.41 -20.94
N VAL A 129 14.84 -13.34 -20.19
CA VAL A 129 15.69 -12.21 -20.62
C VAL A 129 16.92 -12.04 -19.73
N HIS A 130 16.82 -12.32 -18.44
CA HIS A 130 17.90 -12.11 -17.48
C HIS A 130 18.00 -13.28 -16.50
N ASP A 131 19.23 -13.69 -16.20
CA ASP A 131 19.56 -14.59 -15.11
C ASP A 131 19.96 -13.75 -13.88
N LEU A 132 19.06 -13.67 -12.89
CA LEU A 132 19.27 -12.89 -11.68
C LEU A 132 20.44 -13.41 -10.84
N ARG A 133 20.74 -14.70 -10.91
CA ARG A 133 21.86 -15.27 -10.18
C ARG A 133 23.19 -14.79 -10.77
N ALA A 134 23.32 -14.82 -12.09
CA ALA A 134 24.51 -14.33 -12.78
C ALA A 134 24.74 -12.83 -12.51
N ILE A 135 23.67 -12.03 -12.50
CA ILE A 135 23.73 -10.60 -12.15
C ILE A 135 24.16 -10.42 -10.69
N TYR A 136 23.58 -11.20 -9.78
CA TYR A 136 23.93 -11.14 -8.36
C TYR A 136 25.41 -11.48 -8.14
N ASP A 137 25.90 -12.57 -8.74
CA ASP A 137 27.27 -13.03 -8.60
C ASP A 137 28.27 -11.99 -9.14
N ASP A 138 27.97 -11.36 -10.30
CA ASP A 138 28.78 -10.29 -10.87
C ASP A 138 28.84 -9.05 -9.96
N LEU A 139 27.69 -8.62 -9.44
CA LEU A 139 27.62 -7.49 -8.52
C LEU A 139 28.30 -7.78 -7.17
N ASN A 140 28.10 -8.97 -6.63
CA ASN A 140 28.74 -9.40 -5.40
C ASN A 140 30.26 -9.45 -5.55
N GLN A 141 30.76 -10.01 -6.64
CA GLN A 141 32.19 -10.03 -6.92
C GLN A 141 32.78 -8.63 -7.12
N ARG A 142 32.08 -7.77 -7.87
CA ARG A 142 32.55 -6.44 -8.24
C ARG A 142 32.57 -5.44 -7.08
N TYR A 143 31.58 -5.46 -6.23
CA TYR A 143 31.38 -4.44 -5.17
C TYR A 143 31.65 -4.96 -3.76
N PHE A 144 31.55 -6.25 -3.54
CA PHE A 144 31.68 -6.89 -2.22
C PHE A 144 32.75 -7.97 -2.14
N GLY A 145 33.53 -8.17 -3.23
CA GLY A 145 34.58 -9.18 -3.27
C GLY A 145 34.10 -10.63 -3.05
N GLY A 146 32.82 -10.90 -3.34
CA GLY A 146 32.21 -12.21 -3.10
C GLY A 146 31.80 -12.46 -1.64
N ALA A 147 31.77 -11.44 -0.79
CA ALA A 147 31.54 -11.60 0.66
C ALA A 147 30.07 -11.77 1.07
N ILE A 148 29.12 -11.61 0.13
CA ILE A 148 27.68 -11.77 0.44
C ILE A 148 27.25 -13.16 0.00
N GLU A 149 26.73 -13.99 0.95
CA GLU A 149 26.13 -15.31 0.68
C GLU A 149 24.62 -15.23 0.47
#